data_3b8a0e7d5e2a07316c18c93ae15f4576
#
_entry.id   3b8a0e7d5e2a07316c18c93ae15f4576
#
_cell.length_a   1.000
_cell.length_b   1.000
_cell.length_c   1.000
_cell.angle_alpha   90.00
_cell.angle_beta   90.00
_cell.angle_gamma   90.00
#
_symmetry.space_group_name_H-M   'P 1'
#
loop_
_entity.id
_entity.type
_entity.pdbx_description
1 polymer ?
#
loop_
_entity_poly.entity_id
_entity_poly.type
_entity_poly.pdbx_seq_one_letter_code
_entity_poly.pdbx_strand_id
1 'polypeptide(L)'
;MNNHNELLKADFEQCQQWMRHYDSSFSQMINFLYSGYAAIITAVYVLYSSFPSKREAIIGATMLLCFSSLVSPIFLFWLMKNRVNFTKVARWVNEIRGEYMKFEALEIKNVSKIYTDPKYPPYFNPGSTHILFLYFTAFCSSVLFSLTIYSAIRTFNLSAPQNEIRIGFLVYVILIAIVFGTFLLWLTLYFKSKEKQE
;
A
#
# COMPACT_ATOMS: atom_id res chain seq x y z
N MET A 1 -11.20 42.37 9.95
CA MET A 1 -11.47 41.49 8.79
C MET A 1 -10.21 40.95 8.12
N ASN A 2 -9.10 41.73 8.04
CA ASN A 2 -7.87 41.27 7.37
C ASN A 2 -7.19 40.05 8.02
N ASN A 3 -7.09 39.99 9.36
CA ASN A 3 -6.36 38.91 10.04
C ASN A 3 -6.95 37.51 9.84
N HIS A 4 -8.27 37.39 9.70
CA HIS A 4 -8.92 36.09 9.50
C HIS A 4 -8.62 35.51 8.11
N ASN A 5 -8.66 36.36 7.08
CA ASN A 5 -8.35 35.93 5.71
C ASN A 5 -6.88 35.59 5.53
N GLU A 6 -5.97 36.31 6.20
CA GLU A 6 -4.55 35.99 6.18
C GLU A 6 -4.26 34.62 6.85
N LEU A 7 -4.92 34.35 7.96
CA LEU A 7 -4.78 33.08 8.67
C LEU A 7 -5.31 31.90 7.83
N LEU A 8 -6.49 32.02 7.23
CA LEU A 8 -7.04 31.00 6.33
C LEU A 8 -6.14 30.77 5.11
N LYS A 9 -5.54 31.85 4.55
CA LYS A 9 -4.60 31.74 3.44
C LYS A 9 -3.35 30.98 3.88
N ALA A 10 -2.79 31.28 5.03
CA ALA A 10 -1.64 30.59 5.58
C ALA A 10 -1.91 29.11 5.81
N ASP A 11 -3.07 28.78 6.41
CA ASP A 11 -3.51 27.40 6.61
C ASP A 11 -3.69 26.66 5.29
N PHE A 12 -4.26 27.31 4.28
CA PHE A 12 -4.42 26.72 2.94
C PHE A 12 -3.06 26.41 2.31
N GLU A 13 -2.12 27.34 2.35
CA GLU A 13 -0.76 27.15 1.81
C GLU A 13 -0.03 26.02 2.54
N GLN A 14 -0.13 25.96 3.87
CA GLN A 14 0.43 24.90 4.69
C GLN A 14 -0.19 23.54 4.34
N CYS A 15 -1.50 23.44 4.22
CA CYS A 15 -2.18 22.22 3.81
C CYS A 15 -1.75 21.73 2.42
N GLN A 16 -1.55 22.65 1.46
CA GLN A 16 -1.03 22.31 0.14
C GLN A 16 0.39 21.72 0.21
N GLN A 17 1.25 22.24 1.10
CA GLN A 17 2.58 21.69 1.35
C GLN A 17 2.49 20.29 1.96
N TRP A 18 1.60 20.07 2.93
CA TRP A 18 1.36 18.75 3.53
C TRP A 18 0.86 17.73 2.52
N MET A 19 -0.08 18.11 1.63
CA MET A 19 -0.55 17.22 0.57
C MET A 19 0.59 16.77 -0.34
N ARG A 20 1.45 17.72 -0.80
CA ARG A 20 2.63 17.38 -1.62
C ARG A 20 3.61 16.49 -0.87
N HIS A 21 3.81 16.75 0.42
CA HIS A 21 4.67 15.92 1.27
C HIS A 21 4.16 14.47 1.36
N TYR A 22 2.86 14.27 1.61
CA TYR A 22 2.29 12.92 1.70
C TYR A 22 2.32 12.19 0.36
N ASP A 23 2.06 12.88 -0.76
CA ASP A 23 2.13 12.31 -2.09
C ASP A 23 3.56 11.91 -2.48
N SER A 24 4.52 12.79 -2.22
CA SER A 24 5.95 12.52 -2.42
C SER A 24 6.44 11.37 -1.52
N SER A 25 6.07 11.37 -0.24
CA SER A 25 6.41 10.30 0.70
C SER A 25 5.81 8.96 0.26
N PHE A 26 4.56 8.95 -0.22
CA PHE A 26 3.93 7.76 -0.76
C PHE A 26 4.70 7.21 -1.96
N SER A 27 5.06 8.07 -2.91
CA SER A 27 5.82 7.68 -4.11
C SER A 27 7.21 7.14 -3.76
N GLN A 28 7.91 7.78 -2.80
CA GLN A 28 9.21 7.30 -2.33
C GLN A 28 9.12 5.92 -1.67
N MET A 29 8.11 5.69 -0.82
CA MET A 29 7.88 4.40 -0.19
C MET A 29 7.61 3.29 -1.21
N ILE A 30 6.80 3.58 -2.24
CA ILE A 30 6.50 2.65 -3.33
C ILE A 30 7.78 2.29 -4.09
N ASN A 31 8.60 3.27 -4.45
CA ASN A 31 9.86 3.05 -5.16
C ASN A 31 10.82 2.20 -4.32
N PHE A 32 10.95 2.51 -3.03
CA PHE A 32 11.78 1.73 -2.11
C PHE A 32 11.29 0.28 -1.99
N LEU A 33 10.00 0.08 -1.84
CA LEU A 33 9.40 -1.24 -1.71
C LEU A 33 9.59 -2.10 -2.97
N TYR A 34 9.38 -1.53 -4.15
CA TYR A 34 9.54 -2.28 -5.41
C TYR A 34 11.00 -2.58 -5.72
N SER A 35 11.90 -1.66 -5.41
CA SER A 35 13.34 -1.93 -5.47
C SER A 35 13.75 -3.04 -4.52
N GLY A 36 13.17 -3.05 -3.32
CA GLY A 36 13.35 -4.13 -2.34
C GLY A 36 12.86 -5.48 -2.86
N TYR A 37 11.67 -5.55 -3.47
CA TYR A 37 11.16 -6.78 -4.07
C TYR A 37 12.07 -7.29 -5.19
N ALA A 38 12.54 -6.41 -6.08
CA ALA A 38 13.48 -6.78 -7.14
C ALA A 38 14.79 -7.32 -6.56
N ALA A 39 15.33 -6.68 -5.53
CA ALA A 39 16.54 -7.13 -4.84
C ALA A 39 16.36 -8.52 -4.19
N ILE A 40 15.22 -8.78 -3.55
CA ILE A 40 14.90 -10.08 -2.94
C ILE A 40 14.85 -11.17 -4.02
N ILE A 41 14.14 -10.93 -5.13
CA ILE A 41 14.04 -11.89 -6.23
C ILE A 41 15.43 -12.21 -6.79
N THR A 42 16.26 -11.17 -7.01
CA THR A 42 17.64 -11.32 -7.49
C THR A 42 18.48 -12.11 -6.48
N ALA A 43 18.39 -11.80 -5.19
CA ALA A 43 19.15 -12.52 -4.17
C ALA A 43 18.73 -14.00 -4.08
N VAL A 44 17.44 -14.31 -4.16
CA VAL A 44 16.95 -15.69 -4.19
C VAL A 44 17.51 -16.41 -5.42
N TYR A 45 17.48 -15.77 -6.60
CA TYR A 45 18.05 -16.34 -7.81
C TYR A 45 19.56 -16.63 -7.69
N VAL A 46 20.34 -15.68 -7.15
CA VAL A 46 21.78 -15.84 -6.92
C VAL A 46 22.05 -16.96 -5.93
N LEU A 47 21.29 -17.10 -4.86
CA LEU A 47 21.42 -18.22 -3.92
C LEU A 47 21.26 -19.56 -4.63
N TYR A 48 20.24 -19.70 -5.50
CA TYR A 48 20.01 -20.94 -6.24
C TYR A 48 21.09 -21.25 -7.30
N SER A 49 21.72 -20.23 -7.89
CA SER A 49 22.74 -20.39 -8.94
C SER A 49 24.15 -20.59 -8.39
N SER A 50 24.46 -20.00 -7.22
CA SER A 50 25.85 -19.94 -6.70
C SER A 50 26.18 -21.02 -5.68
N PHE A 51 25.18 -21.57 -4.98
CA PHE A 51 25.44 -22.61 -3.98
C PHE A 51 25.49 -23.99 -4.61
N PRO A 52 26.59 -24.77 -4.38
CA PRO A 52 26.74 -26.13 -4.88
C PRO A 52 25.75 -27.09 -4.20
N SER A 53 25.33 -26.81 -2.97
CA SER A 53 24.34 -27.58 -2.25
C SER A 53 22.95 -26.97 -2.41
N LYS A 54 22.06 -27.69 -3.09
CA LYS A 54 20.63 -27.27 -3.21
C LYS A 54 19.96 -27.06 -1.86
N ARG A 55 20.37 -27.80 -0.83
CA ARG A 55 19.81 -27.70 0.53
C ARG A 55 20.13 -26.34 1.14
N GLU A 56 21.40 -25.91 1.08
CA GLU A 56 21.82 -24.61 1.64
C GLU A 56 21.18 -23.44 0.90
N ALA A 57 21.07 -23.54 -0.45
CA ALA A 57 20.37 -22.56 -1.27
C ALA A 57 18.89 -22.41 -0.83
N ILE A 58 18.18 -23.52 -0.62
CA ILE A 58 16.77 -23.51 -0.19
C ILE A 58 16.64 -22.89 1.21
N ILE A 59 17.51 -23.26 2.15
CA ILE A 59 17.49 -22.70 3.51
C ILE A 59 17.73 -21.19 3.48
N GLY A 60 18.76 -20.73 2.77
CA GLY A 60 19.08 -19.29 2.63
C GLY A 60 17.94 -18.52 1.98
N ALA A 61 17.36 -19.04 0.89
CA ALA A 61 16.19 -18.44 0.23
C ALA A 61 14.97 -18.38 1.17
N THR A 62 14.72 -19.44 1.96
CA THR A 62 13.62 -19.47 2.91
C THR A 62 13.76 -18.41 3.99
N MET A 63 14.98 -18.25 4.54
CA MET A 63 15.26 -17.21 5.56
C MET A 63 15.03 -15.81 4.98
N LEU A 64 15.53 -15.53 3.77
CA LEU A 64 15.35 -14.25 3.10
C LEU A 64 13.87 -13.94 2.82
N LEU A 65 13.15 -14.93 2.30
CA LEU A 65 11.71 -14.81 2.04
C LEU A 65 10.90 -14.63 3.32
N CYS A 66 11.26 -15.34 4.39
CA CYS A 66 10.63 -15.19 5.71
C CYS A 66 10.78 -13.75 6.24
N PHE A 67 11.99 -13.23 6.24
CA PHE A 67 12.24 -11.84 6.64
C PHE A 67 11.43 -10.85 5.79
N SER A 68 11.45 -11.02 4.47
CA SER A 68 10.73 -10.14 3.54
C SER A 68 9.22 -10.19 3.72
N SER A 69 8.66 -11.38 3.99
CA SER A 69 7.23 -11.55 4.23
C SER A 69 6.76 -10.91 5.54
N LEU A 70 7.62 -10.79 6.54
CA LEU A 70 7.32 -10.09 7.79
C LEU A 70 7.38 -8.55 7.61
N VAL A 71 8.32 -8.06 6.82
CA VAL A 71 8.52 -6.62 6.60
C VAL A 71 7.45 -6.04 5.66
N SER A 72 7.01 -6.79 4.66
CA SER A 72 6.08 -6.34 3.63
C SER A 72 4.73 -5.83 4.18
N PRO A 73 4.04 -6.49 5.13
CA PRO A 73 2.81 -5.97 5.74
C PRO A 73 3.00 -4.66 6.51
N ILE A 74 4.19 -4.44 7.09
CA ILE A 74 4.52 -3.20 7.79
C ILE A 74 4.52 -2.03 6.82
N PHE A 75 5.13 -2.20 5.64
CA PHE A 75 5.09 -1.20 4.57
C PHE A 75 3.67 -0.97 4.05
N LEU A 76 2.88 -2.03 3.86
CA LEU A 76 1.48 -1.91 3.46
C LEU A 76 0.70 -1.07 4.47
N PHE A 77 0.85 -1.34 5.77
CA PHE A 77 0.21 -0.56 6.83
C PHE A 77 0.66 0.92 6.81
N TRP A 78 1.94 1.16 6.59
CA TRP A 78 2.48 2.52 6.50
C TRP A 78 1.91 3.29 5.31
N LEU A 79 1.81 2.66 4.13
CA LEU A 79 1.16 3.23 2.95
C LEU A 79 -0.32 3.55 3.21
N MET A 80 -1.05 2.65 3.91
CA MET A 80 -2.44 2.89 4.31
C MET A 80 -2.56 4.12 5.22
N LYS A 81 -1.69 4.25 6.22
CA LYS A 81 -1.65 5.39 7.13
C LYS A 81 -1.33 6.70 6.38
N ASN A 82 -0.39 6.66 5.45
CA ASN A 82 -0.07 7.80 4.60
C ASN A 82 -1.29 8.25 3.77
N ARG A 83 -2.02 7.31 3.16
CA ARG A 83 -3.27 7.61 2.44
C ARG A 83 -4.32 8.25 3.34
N VAL A 84 -4.48 7.77 4.58
CA VAL A 84 -5.42 8.39 5.55
C VAL A 84 -5.02 9.82 5.85
N ASN A 85 -3.75 10.09 6.12
CA ASN A 85 -3.26 11.43 6.42
C ASN A 85 -3.45 12.37 5.22
N PHE A 86 -3.10 11.91 4.00
CA PHE A 86 -3.36 12.66 2.77
C PHE A 86 -4.85 13.04 2.63
N THR A 87 -5.75 12.07 2.84
CA THR A 87 -7.20 12.29 2.72
C THR A 87 -7.70 13.31 3.73
N LYS A 88 -7.23 13.26 4.99
CA LYS A 88 -7.59 14.23 6.02
C LYS A 88 -7.22 15.66 5.62
N VAL A 89 -5.98 15.84 5.15
CA VAL A 89 -5.52 17.16 4.70
C VAL A 89 -6.30 17.63 3.47
N ALA A 90 -6.59 16.75 2.53
CA ALA A 90 -7.39 17.09 1.35
C ALA A 90 -8.81 17.53 1.72
N ARG A 91 -9.45 16.88 2.69
CA ARG A 91 -10.78 17.28 3.23
C ARG A 91 -10.72 18.64 3.90
N TRP A 92 -9.69 18.88 4.72
CA TRP A 92 -9.48 20.18 5.35
C TRP A 92 -9.29 21.30 4.31
N VAL A 93 -8.52 21.06 3.25
CA VAL A 93 -8.40 21.99 2.12
C VAL A 93 -9.75 22.29 1.48
N ASN A 94 -10.61 21.27 1.30
CA ASN A 94 -11.94 21.48 0.73
C ASN A 94 -12.86 22.30 1.67
N GLU A 95 -12.74 22.13 2.98
CA GLU A 95 -13.45 22.90 3.97
C GLU A 95 -13.04 24.38 3.92
N ILE A 96 -11.73 24.67 3.91
CA ILE A 96 -11.20 26.04 3.74
C ILE A 96 -11.72 26.67 2.44
N ARG A 97 -11.68 25.94 1.34
CA ARG A 97 -12.23 26.42 0.06
C ARG A 97 -13.71 26.72 0.13
N GLY A 98 -14.47 25.87 0.82
CA GLY A 98 -15.89 26.07 1.06
C GLY A 98 -16.17 27.38 1.79
N GLU A 99 -15.36 27.74 2.79
CA GLU A 99 -15.46 29.01 3.48
C GLU A 99 -15.10 30.20 2.58
N TYR A 100 -14.00 30.13 1.83
CA TYR A 100 -13.63 31.17 0.88
C TYR A 100 -14.75 31.46 -0.14
N MET A 101 -15.38 30.43 -0.67
CA MET A 101 -16.46 30.58 -1.67
C MET A 101 -17.74 31.22 -1.11
N LYS A 102 -17.90 31.24 0.22
CA LYS A 102 -19.03 31.96 0.84
C LYS A 102 -18.80 33.48 0.92
N PHE A 103 -17.54 33.90 1.00
CA PHE A 103 -17.18 35.31 1.19
C PHE A 103 -16.95 36.08 -0.12
N GLU A 104 -16.57 35.39 -1.18
CA GLU A 104 -16.42 35.99 -2.49
C GLU A 104 -17.61 35.64 -3.36
N ALA A 105 -18.31 36.65 -3.89
CA ALA A 105 -19.35 36.47 -4.91
C ALA A 105 -18.68 36.05 -6.24
N LEU A 106 -18.00 34.93 -6.24
CA LEU A 106 -17.40 34.35 -7.44
C LEU A 106 -18.54 33.78 -8.30
N GLU A 107 -18.64 34.24 -9.54
CA GLU A 107 -19.57 33.68 -10.54
C GLU A 107 -19.25 32.25 -10.95
N ILE A 108 -18.35 31.58 -10.24
CA ILE A 108 -17.93 30.20 -10.50
C ILE A 108 -19.00 29.24 -10.01
N LYS A 109 -19.70 28.60 -10.94
CA LYS A 109 -20.63 27.51 -10.65
C LYS A 109 -19.85 26.24 -10.31
N ASN A 110 -19.59 25.98 -9.03
CA ASN A 110 -19.02 24.70 -8.57
C ASN A 110 -20.08 23.58 -8.62
N VAL A 111 -20.46 23.15 -9.81
CA VAL A 111 -21.52 22.17 -10.05
C VAL A 111 -21.20 20.81 -9.43
N SER A 112 -19.93 20.40 -9.46
CA SER A 112 -19.50 19.09 -8.95
C SER A 112 -19.33 19.02 -7.43
N LYS A 113 -19.18 20.18 -6.76
CA LYS A 113 -18.86 20.33 -5.34
C LYS A 113 -17.61 19.54 -4.86
N ILE A 114 -16.92 18.85 -5.74
CA ILE A 114 -15.79 17.96 -5.42
C ILE A 114 -14.67 18.69 -4.64
N TYR A 115 -14.44 19.97 -4.98
CA TYR A 115 -13.36 20.77 -4.37
C TYR A 115 -13.80 21.56 -3.15
N THR A 116 -15.05 21.44 -2.72
CA THR A 116 -15.63 22.14 -1.54
C THR A 116 -16.41 21.20 -0.63
N ASP A 117 -16.50 19.92 -0.97
CA ASP A 117 -17.13 18.90 -0.15
C ASP A 117 -16.11 18.43 0.92
N PRO A 118 -16.38 18.67 2.23
CA PRO A 118 -15.48 18.25 3.31
C PRO A 118 -15.39 16.72 3.45
N LYS A 119 -16.30 15.95 2.84
CA LYS A 119 -16.27 14.49 2.83
C LYS A 119 -15.48 13.91 1.64
N TYR A 120 -15.02 14.76 0.71
CA TYR A 120 -14.27 14.32 -0.46
C TYR A 120 -12.77 14.69 -0.32
N PRO A 121 -11.82 13.84 -0.74
CA PRO A 121 -12.02 12.50 -1.27
C PRO A 121 -12.37 11.47 -0.19
N PRO A 122 -13.06 10.38 -0.55
CA PRO A 122 -13.29 9.28 0.39
C PRO A 122 -11.97 8.59 0.74
N TYR A 123 -11.85 8.04 1.93
CA TYR A 123 -10.66 7.26 2.33
C TYR A 123 -10.44 6.09 1.38
N PHE A 124 -11.51 5.39 1.05
CA PHE A 124 -11.51 4.31 0.09
C PHE A 124 -12.08 4.77 -1.25
N ASN A 125 -11.21 5.04 -2.20
CA ASN A 125 -11.57 5.37 -3.58
C ASN A 125 -10.86 4.38 -4.54
N PRO A 126 -11.56 3.34 -5.03
CA PRO A 126 -10.96 2.32 -5.89
C PRO A 126 -10.29 2.86 -7.15
N GLY A 127 -10.78 4.00 -7.67
CA GLY A 127 -10.22 4.67 -8.85
C GLY A 127 -9.00 5.54 -8.56
N SER A 128 -8.55 5.67 -7.30
CA SER A 128 -7.38 6.47 -6.99
C SER A 128 -6.09 5.68 -7.19
N THR A 129 -5.06 6.36 -7.71
CA THR A 129 -3.71 5.80 -7.90
C THR A 129 -3.14 5.22 -6.59
N HIS A 130 -3.36 5.88 -5.46
CA HIS A 130 -2.92 5.38 -4.15
C HIS A 130 -3.54 4.02 -3.80
N ILE A 131 -4.84 3.82 -4.05
CA ILE A 131 -5.51 2.54 -3.77
C ILE A 131 -5.03 1.46 -4.74
N LEU A 132 -4.81 1.80 -6.01
CA LEU A 132 -4.25 0.87 -6.98
C LEU A 132 -2.87 0.36 -6.55
N PHE A 133 -1.98 1.25 -6.09
CA PHE A 133 -0.68 0.85 -5.54
C PHE A 133 -0.79 0.01 -4.28
N LEU A 134 -1.75 0.29 -3.40
CA LEU A 134 -2.03 -0.53 -2.23
C LEU A 134 -2.45 -1.95 -2.63
N TYR A 135 -3.30 -2.10 -3.64
CA TYR A 135 -3.69 -3.41 -4.17
C TYR A 135 -2.49 -4.17 -4.74
N PHE A 136 -1.66 -3.49 -5.54
CA PHE A 136 -0.47 -4.12 -6.11
C PHE A 136 0.53 -4.52 -5.02
N THR A 137 0.73 -3.69 -4.01
CA THR A 137 1.57 -4.01 -2.84
C THR A 137 1.02 -5.20 -2.06
N ALA A 138 -0.30 -5.25 -1.84
CA ALA A 138 -0.95 -6.39 -1.19
C ALA A 138 -0.77 -7.68 -2.01
N PHE A 139 -0.86 -7.60 -3.34
CA PHE A 139 -0.60 -8.74 -4.23
C PHE A 139 0.85 -9.22 -4.12
N CYS A 140 1.84 -8.33 -4.24
CA CYS A 140 3.26 -8.68 -4.09
C CYS A 140 3.57 -9.29 -2.71
N SER A 141 2.98 -8.72 -1.64
CA SER A 141 3.09 -9.26 -0.27
C SER A 141 2.55 -10.69 -0.18
N SER A 142 1.42 -10.94 -0.84
CA SER A 142 0.78 -12.26 -0.86
C SER A 142 1.63 -13.29 -1.61
N VAL A 143 2.26 -12.89 -2.71
CA VAL A 143 3.21 -13.73 -3.45
C VAL A 143 4.41 -14.09 -2.57
N LEU A 144 5.03 -13.10 -1.90
CA LEU A 144 6.16 -13.34 -1.00
C LEU A 144 5.79 -14.28 0.15
N PHE A 145 4.64 -14.05 0.77
CA PHE A 145 4.16 -14.88 1.88
C PHE A 145 3.94 -16.34 1.44
N SER A 146 3.32 -16.53 0.28
CA SER A 146 3.06 -17.85 -0.29
C SER A 146 4.36 -18.55 -0.72
N LEU A 147 5.33 -17.80 -1.28
CA LEU A 147 6.68 -18.32 -1.58
C LEU A 147 7.41 -18.76 -0.31
N THR A 148 7.27 -18.00 0.77
CA THR A 148 7.86 -18.36 2.07
C THR A 148 7.31 -19.68 2.57
N ILE A 149 6.00 -19.86 2.57
CA ILE A 149 5.34 -21.12 2.99
C ILE A 149 5.80 -22.28 2.09
N TYR A 150 5.79 -22.08 0.77
CA TYR A 150 6.22 -23.10 -0.18
C TYR A 150 7.69 -23.50 0.05
N SER A 151 8.58 -22.51 0.22
CA SER A 151 10.00 -22.74 0.44
C SER A 151 10.24 -23.44 1.80
N ALA A 152 9.49 -23.07 2.84
CA ALA A 152 9.54 -23.75 4.13
C ALA A 152 9.13 -25.24 4.03
N ILE A 153 7.99 -25.54 3.38
CA ILE A 153 7.54 -26.91 3.15
C ILE A 153 8.61 -27.70 2.39
N ARG A 154 9.24 -27.10 1.37
CA ARG A 154 10.33 -27.72 0.62
C ARG A 154 11.56 -28.02 1.49
N THR A 155 11.89 -27.11 2.41
CA THR A 155 13.02 -27.30 3.36
C THR A 155 12.80 -28.52 4.26
N PHE A 156 11.55 -28.79 4.68
CA PHE A 156 11.21 -29.93 5.51
C PHE A 156 11.03 -31.24 4.70
N ASN A 157 10.62 -31.16 3.43
CA ASN A 157 10.31 -32.32 2.56
C ASN A 157 11.33 -32.52 1.44
N LEU A 158 12.62 -32.37 1.72
CA LEU A 158 13.72 -32.48 0.74
C LEU A 158 13.82 -33.86 0.07
N SER A 159 13.14 -34.89 0.58
CA SER A 159 13.12 -36.26 0.06
C SER A 159 11.89 -36.60 -0.81
N ALA A 160 10.96 -35.67 -1.04
CA ALA A 160 9.72 -35.94 -1.76
C ALA A 160 9.93 -36.11 -3.28
N PRO A 161 9.28 -37.09 -3.91
CA PRO A 161 9.45 -37.37 -5.35
C PRO A 161 8.89 -36.24 -6.24
N GLN A 162 9.48 -36.12 -7.44
CA GLN A 162 9.17 -35.02 -8.40
C GLN A 162 7.70 -34.95 -8.85
N ASN A 163 6.92 -36.01 -8.72
CA ASN A 163 5.50 -36.03 -9.13
C ASN A 163 4.58 -35.14 -8.26
N GLU A 164 5.04 -34.71 -7.08
CA GLU A 164 4.30 -33.79 -6.21
C GLU A 164 4.37 -32.32 -6.65
N ILE A 165 5.20 -31.98 -7.66
CA ILE A 165 5.41 -30.61 -8.12
C ILE A 165 4.11 -29.99 -8.67
N ARG A 166 3.26 -30.76 -9.35
CA ARG A 166 1.98 -30.26 -9.91
C ARG A 166 0.96 -29.90 -8.85
N ILE A 167 0.85 -30.73 -7.81
CA ILE A 167 -0.05 -30.47 -6.68
C ILE A 167 0.45 -29.26 -5.89
N GLY A 168 1.78 -29.15 -5.71
CA GLY A 168 2.40 -28.01 -5.06
C GLY A 168 2.12 -26.67 -5.75
N PHE A 169 2.09 -26.62 -7.07
CA PHE A 169 1.78 -25.38 -7.81
C PHE A 169 0.33 -24.92 -7.60
N LEU A 170 -0.64 -25.84 -7.67
CA LEU A 170 -2.05 -25.52 -7.44
C LEU A 170 -2.27 -24.99 -6.02
N VAL A 171 -1.70 -25.66 -5.02
CA VAL A 171 -1.77 -25.23 -3.61
C VAL A 171 -1.15 -23.85 -3.45
N TYR A 172 -0.04 -23.57 -4.11
CA TYR A 172 0.62 -22.27 -4.10
C TYR A 172 -0.28 -21.15 -4.65
N VAL A 173 -0.93 -21.38 -5.79
CA VAL A 173 -1.88 -20.42 -6.38
C VAL A 173 -3.08 -20.17 -5.45
N ILE A 174 -3.61 -21.22 -4.83
CA ILE A 174 -4.71 -21.08 -3.86
C ILE A 174 -4.28 -20.28 -2.64
N LEU A 175 -3.08 -20.51 -2.12
CA LEU A 175 -2.52 -19.74 -1.00
C LEU A 175 -2.38 -18.25 -1.35
N ILE A 176 -1.87 -17.93 -2.54
CA ILE A 176 -1.80 -16.51 -3.00
C ILE A 176 -3.21 -15.92 -2.99
N ALA A 177 -4.20 -16.59 -3.53
CA ALA A 177 -5.56 -16.08 -3.62
C ALA A 177 -6.18 -15.84 -2.23
N ILE A 178 -5.97 -16.76 -1.28
CA ILE A 178 -6.47 -16.64 0.09
C ILE A 178 -5.78 -15.45 0.81
N VAL A 179 -4.45 -15.39 0.76
CA VAL A 179 -3.69 -14.34 1.45
C VAL A 179 -4.00 -12.97 0.83
N PHE A 180 -4.11 -12.90 -0.49
CA PHE A 180 -4.50 -11.66 -1.18
C PHE A 180 -5.92 -11.23 -0.79
N GLY A 181 -6.87 -12.16 -0.78
CA GLY A 181 -8.25 -11.90 -0.34
C GLY A 181 -8.32 -11.37 1.10
N THR A 182 -7.51 -11.90 2.02
CA THR A 182 -7.43 -11.42 3.40
C THR A 182 -6.84 -10.01 3.49
N PHE A 183 -5.81 -9.68 2.71
CA PHE A 183 -5.27 -8.32 2.64
C PHE A 183 -6.28 -7.33 2.06
N LEU A 184 -7.03 -7.68 1.00
CA LEU A 184 -8.07 -6.84 0.44
C LEU A 184 -9.21 -6.58 1.44
N LEU A 185 -9.63 -7.62 2.16
CA LEU A 185 -10.64 -7.49 3.21
C LEU A 185 -10.16 -6.55 4.32
N TRP A 186 -8.94 -6.73 4.79
CA TRP A 186 -8.33 -5.88 5.81
C TRP A 186 -8.22 -4.42 5.36
N LEU A 187 -7.73 -4.16 4.15
CA LEU A 187 -7.69 -2.82 3.53
C LEU A 187 -9.09 -2.17 3.53
N THR A 188 -10.08 -2.90 3.05
CA THR A 188 -11.46 -2.41 2.94
C THR A 188 -12.04 -2.08 4.32
N LEU A 189 -11.87 -2.96 5.30
CA LEU A 189 -12.37 -2.77 6.67
C LEU A 189 -11.66 -1.60 7.35
N TYR A 190 -10.35 -1.46 7.17
CA TYR A 190 -9.58 -0.36 7.74
C TYR A 190 -10.08 1.00 7.24
N PHE A 191 -10.24 1.17 5.92
CA PHE A 191 -10.70 2.44 5.37
C PHE A 191 -12.18 2.73 5.71
N LYS A 192 -13.05 1.72 5.71
CA LYS A 192 -14.43 1.87 6.17
C LYS A 192 -14.51 2.26 7.65
N SER A 193 -13.61 1.75 8.50
CA SER A 193 -13.58 2.14 9.91
C SER A 193 -13.20 3.62 10.07
N LYS A 194 -12.29 4.13 9.23
CA LYS A 194 -11.91 5.55 9.24
C LYS A 194 -13.04 6.46 8.77
N GLU A 195 -13.78 6.05 7.74
CA GLU A 195 -14.95 6.78 7.25
C GLU A 195 -16.08 6.93 8.30
N LYS A 196 -16.21 5.94 9.20
CA LYS A 196 -17.22 5.97 10.27
C LYS A 196 -16.81 6.79 11.50
N GLN A 197 -15.52 7.13 11.64
CA GLN A 197 -14.99 7.89 12.78
C GLN A 197 -15.11 9.41 12.61
N GLU A 198 -15.41 9.87 11.41
CA GLU A 198 -15.68 11.27 11.02
C GLU A 198 -17.16 11.46 10.65
#